data_3cd15ee5bf0fcbb47b2cd005551e6840
#
_entry.id   3cd15ee5bf0fcbb47b2cd005551e6840
#
_cell.length_a   1.000
_cell.length_b   1.000
_cell.length_c   1.000
_cell.angle_alpha   90.00
_cell.angle_beta   90.00
_cell.angle_gamma   90.00
#
_symmetry.space_group_name_H-M   'P 1'
#
loop_
_entity.id
_entity.type
_entity.pdbx_description
1 polymer ?
#
loop_
_entity_poly.entity_id
_entity_poly.type
_entity_poly.pdbx_seq_one_letter_code
_entity_poly.pdbx_strand_id
1 'polypeptide(L)'
;RLDSDGRRIRGDKFIVTQQGKCCFHAQQQKVYNIISFIKEHPHFFTEYHAGMSPDRLVNLVCNRLLNIPVTERKTRIVNPKRDVKPFDIADYDIHKFNPQNRETQKKFYPYFKSRGIDLYTQYAFHRHFYLATKHREDGAAYTNLSFPLTLPKGDGEIVGLEERGRARMDGSGSYKGKAAGSNSSEGLWIASPARTSLTSAKHIYWFESAYDAMAYYQLHQAENKELRKAVFISTGGAPSQQQFKGTIKVTPHASHHLCFDHDRAGQVYAIHFALTHAGWNFSTCLSQTGRLIVQNNSEGYPQYEIGLEPFNFEKITAILGINDAKQNLKNGEHDDMAVSYTHLTLPTSDLV
;
A
#
# COMPACT_ATOMS: atom_id res chain seq x y z
N ARG A 1 34.40 11.77 17.97
CA ARG A 1 35.51 10.83 18.17
C ARG A 1 36.77 11.67 18.43
N LEU A 2 37.59 11.31 19.40
CA LEU A 2 38.91 11.88 19.60
C LEU A 2 39.90 10.97 18.88
N ASP A 3 40.95 11.53 18.25
CA ASP A 3 42.06 10.78 17.73
C ASP A 3 42.97 10.27 18.89
N SER A 4 44.02 9.56 18.57
CA SER A 4 44.99 9.05 19.56
C SER A 4 45.63 10.15 20.42
N ASP A 5 45.61 11.39 19.96
CA ASP A 5 46.18 12.57 20.62
C ASP A 5 45.16 13.38 21.40
N GLY A 6 43.95 12.86 21.54
CA GLY A 6 42.84 13.56 22.24
C GLY A 6 42.29 14.76 21.50
N ARG A 7 42.60 14.95 20.22
CA ARG A 7 42.07 16.02 19.38
C ARG A 7 40.73 15.59 18.75
N ARG A 8 39.81 16.53 18.62
CA ARG A 8 38.56 16.28 17.89
C ARG A 8 38.88 16.02 16.42
N ILE A 9 38.56 14.82 15.96
CA ILE A 9 38.62 14.51 14.52
C ILE A 9 37.68 15.49 13.80
N ARG A 10 38.19 16.27 12.86
CA ARG A 10 37.39 17.10 11.96
C ARG A 10 36.53 16.13 11.12
N GLY A 11 35.29 15.96 11.52
CA GLY A 11 34.33 15.10 10.83
C GLY A 11 32.93 15.66 10.99
N ASP A 12 31.98 15.04 10.32
CA ASP A 12 30.58 15.42 10.35
C ASP A 12 30.06 15.56 11.78
N LYS A 13 29.38 16.66 12.05
CA LYS A 13 28.89 16.99 13.38
C LYS A 13 27.47 16.47 13.54
N PHE A 14 27.33 15.38 14.28
CA PHE A 14 26.03 14.79 14.61
C PHE A 14 25.62 15.15 16.03
N ILE A 15 24.38 15.57 16.19
CA ILE A 15 23.77 15.93 17.48
C ILE A 15 22.62 14.96 17.75
N VAL A 16 22.72 14.21 18.85
CA VAL A 16 21.63 13.31 19.27
C VAL A 16 20.48 14.12 19.82
N THR A 17 19.28 13.86 19.34
CA THR A 17 18.06 14.59 19.68
C THR A 17 16.94 13.62 20.06
N GLN A 18 15.81 14.13 20.56
CA GLN A 18 14.62 13.36 20.90
C GLN A 18 14.94 12.14 21.81
N GLN A 19 15.70 12.38 22.88
CA GLN A 19 16.06 11.33 23.86
C GLN A 19 16.77 10.12 23.22
N GLY A 20 17.62 10.36 22.24
CA GLY A 20 18.40 9.31 21.57
C GLY A 20 17.68 8.68 20.36
N LYS A 21 16.46 9.08 20.03
CA LYS A 21 15.70 8.48 18.91
C LYS A 21 16.10 9.01 17.54
N CYS A 22 16.68 10.21 17.48
CA CYS A 22 17.10 10.87 16.25
C CYS A 22 18.51 11.44 16.38
N CYS A 23 19.14 11.64 15.21
CA CYS A 23 20.44 12.27 15.07
C CYS A 23 20.33 13.39 14.05
N PHE A 24 20.77 14.60 14.39
CA PHE A 24 20.78 15.76 13.51
C PHE A 24 22.19 16.00 12.97
N HIS A 25 22.33 16.05 11.64
CA HIS A 25 23.58 16.39 10.97
C HIS A 25 23.65 17.91 10.76
N ALA A 26 24.49 18.58 11.55
CA ALA A 26 24.51 20.04 11.60
C ALA A 26 24.92 20.72 10.27
N GLN A 27 25.78 20.10 9.49
CA GLN A 27 26.25 20.66 8.20
C GLN A 27 25.24 20.51 7.08
N GLN A 28 24.51 19.39 7.05
CA GLN A 28 23.50 19.08 6.03
C GLN A 28 22.09 19.50 6.45
N GLN A 29 21.92 19.96 7.69
CA GLN A 29 20.62 20.31 8.31
C GLN A 29 19.58 19.18 8.16
N LYS A 30 20.04 17.92 8.26
CA LYS A 30 19.22 16.72 8.06
C LYS A 30 19.06 15.93 9.36
N VAL A 31 17.84 15.48 9.62
CA VAL A 31 17.52 14.62 10.77
C VAL A 31 17.45 13.17 10.30
N TYR A 32 18.09 12.29 11.05
CA TYR A 32 18.10 10.84 10.81
C TYR A 32 17.47 10.12 12.00
N ASN A 33 16.66 9.11 11.72
CA ASN A 33 16.42 8.03 12.65
C ASN A 33 17.55 6.98 12.52
N ILE A 34 17.58 6.00 13.39
CA ILE A 34 18.67 4.99 13.39
C ILE A 34 18.80 4.26 12.05
N ILE A 35 17.69 3.92 11.42
CA ILE A 35 17.68 3.16 10.15
C ILE A 35 18.25 4.01 9.01
N SER A 36 17.76 5.24 8.86
CA SER A 36 18.26 6.15 7.82
C SER A 36 19.72 6.53 8.06
N PHE A 37 20.14 6.67 9.33
CA PHE A 37 21.54 6.92 9.68
C PHE A 37 22.45 5.77 9.24
N ILE A 38 22.09 4.52 9.53
CA ILE A 38 22.85 3.34 9.13
C ILE A 38 22.96 3.26 7.60
N LYS A 39 21.84 3.51 6.87
CA LYS A 39 21.80 3.42 5.41
C LYS A 39 22.69 4.48 4.72
N GLU A 40 22.68 5.70 5.21
CA GLU A 40 23.41 6.82 4.59
C GLU A 40 24.86 6.95 5.05
N HIS A 41 25.18 6.38 6.22
CA HIS A 41 26.53 6.43 6.78
C HIS A 41 27.08 5.04 7.11
N PRO A 42 27.12 4.12 6.13
CA PRO A 42 27.48 2.70 6.37
C PRO A 42 28.90 2.53 6.91
N HIS A 43 29.81 3.41 6.54
CA HIS A 43 31.22 3.36 6.94
C HIS A 43 31.47 3.57 8.45
N PHE A 44 30.48 4.01 9.21
CA PHE A 44 30.60 4.10 10.67
C PHE A 44 30.39 2.76 11.39
N PHE A 45 29.99 1.72 10.68
CA PHE A 45 29.63 0.44 11.27
C PHE A 45 30.63 -0.64 10.86
N THR A 46 31.09 -1.39 11.85
CA THR A 46 32.08 -2.47 11.66
C THR A 46 31.54 -3.63 10.82
N GLU A 47 30.26 -3.79 10.76
CA GLU A 47 29.56 -4.81 9.96
C GLU A 47 29.54 -4.50 8.45
N TYR A 48 29.87 -3.26 8.08
CA TYR A 48 29.84 -2.86 6.68
C TYR A 48 31.02 -3.40 5.89
N HIS A 49 30.75 -3.91 4.70
CA HIS A 49 31.73 -4.21 3.66
C HIS A 49 31.20 -3.79 2.28
N ALA A 50 32.09 -3.53 1.35
CA ALA A 50 31.73 -3.12 -0.01
C ALA A 50 30.82 -4.16 -0.69
N GLY A 51 29.77 -3.69 -1.34
CA GLY A 51 28.76 -4.54 -1.99
C GLY A 51 27.63 -5.05 -1.09
N MET A 52 27.64 -4.72 0.22
CA MET A 52 26.54 -5.07 1.12
C MET A 52 25.34 -4.18 0.86
N SER A 53 24.12 -4.76 0.79
CA SER A 53 22.90 -3.99 0.70
C SER A 53 22.64 -3.19 1.99
N PRO A 54 22.10 -1.95 1.89
CA PRO A 54 21.81 -1.12 3.06
C PRO A 54 20.90 -1.81 4.08
N ASP A 55 19.91 -2.57 3.64
CA ASP A 55 18.97 -3.27 4.52
C ASP A 55 19.66 -4.41 5.30
N ARG A 56 20.61 -5.10 4.67
CA ARG A 56 21.41 -6.12 5.35
C ARG A 56 22.26 -5.50 6.46
N LEU A 57 22.89 -4.36 6.19
CA LEU A 57 23.64 -3.62 7.20
C LEU A 57 22.78 -3.19 8.38
N VAL A 58 21.59 -2.63 8.10
CA VAL A 58 20.62 -2.27 9.16
C VAL A 58 20.30 -3.49 10.03
N ASN A 59 20.02 -4.63 9.44
CA ASN A 59 19.70 -5.85 10.19
C ASN A 59 20.88 -6.30 11.07
N LEU A 60 22.09 -6.29 10.55
CA LEU A 60 23.28 -6.71 11.31
C LEU A 60 23.56 -5.78 12.48
N VAL A 61 23.52 -4.45 12.25
CA VAL A 61 23.78 -3.45 13.29
C VAL A 61 22.68 -3.48 14.36
N CYS A 62 21.41 -3.55 13.97
CA CYS A 62 20.30 -3.64 14.92
C CYS A 62 20.37 -4.93 15.76
N ASN A 63 20.68 -6.07 15.16
CA ASN A 63 20.82 -7.33 15.88
C ASN A 63 21.98 -7.26 16.90
N ARG A 64 23.11 -6.66 16.54
CA ARG A 64 24.22 -6.44 17.49
C ARG A 64 23.81 -5.54 18.64
N LEU A 65 23.14 -4.43 18.34
CA LEU A 65 22.68 -3.47 19.38
C LEU A 65 21.65 -4.08 20.33
N LEU A 66 20.85 -5.04 19.86
CA LEU A 66 19.85 -5.76 20.65
C LEU A 66 20.43 -7.00 21.35
N ASN A 67 21.73 -7.26 21.22
CA ASN A 67 22.40 -8.46 21.75
C ASN A 67 21.75 -9.78 21.32
N ILE A 68 21.23 -9.84 20.09
CA ILE A 68 20.60 -11.05 19.54
C ILE A 68 21.73 -12.00 19.08
N PRO A 69 21.84 -13.23 19.61
CA PRO A 69 22.85 -14.20 19.20
C PRO A 69 22.77 -14.51 17.70
N VAL A 70 23.92 -14.71 17.05
CA VAL A 70 24.00 -14.98 15.60
C VAL A 70 23.22 -16.24 15.20
N THR A 71 23.15 -17.21 16.07
CA THR A 71 22.43 -18.48 15.91
C THR A 71 20.91 -18.34 15.96
N GLU A 72 20.40 -17.29 16.59
CA GLU A 72 18.95 -17.00 16.70
C GLU A 72 18.43 -16.00 15.67
N ARG A 73 19.32 -15.53 14.78
CA ARG A 73 19.00 -14.52 13.75
C ARG A 73 18.13 -15.09 12.64
N LYS A 74 16.98 -15.64 12.99
CA LYS A 74 15.90 -15.85 12.02
C LYS A 74 15.34 -14.49 11.62
N THR A 75 15.41 -14.23 10.34
CA THR A 75 15.14 -13.01 9.59
C THR A 75 13.72 -12.47 9.67
N ARG A 76 13.19 -12.26 10.86
CA ARG A 76 12.03 -11.39 11.07
C ARG A 76 12.24 -10.66 12.38
N ILE A 77 12.59 -9.38 12.29
CA ILE A 77 12.23 -8.44 13.36
C ILE A 77 10.70 -8.40 13.33
N VAL A 78 10.09 -9.25 14.13
CA VAL A 78 8.69 -9.05 14.51
C VAL A 78 8.76 -7.80 15.37
N ASN A 79 8.41 -6.65 14.79
CA ASN A 79 8.13 -5.48 15.62
C ASN A 79 7.19 -5.97 16.72
N PRO A 80 7.54 -5.78 18.03
CA PRO A 80 6.63 -6.13 19.08
C PRO A 80 5.31 -5.45 18.71
N LYS A 81 4.23 -6.24 18.63
CA LYS A 81 2.90 -5.68 18.41
C LYS A 81 2.77 -4.59 19.47
N ARG A 82 2.77 -3.33 19.06
CA ARG A 82 2.30 -2.29 19.96
C ARG A 82 0.91 -2.75 20.35
N ASP A 83 0.58 -2.71 21.64
CA ASP A 83 -0.79 -2.84 22.09
C ASP A 83 -1.57 -1.65 21.54
N VAL A 84 -1.92 -1.75 20.26
CA VAL A 84 -2.75 -0.76 19.58
C VAL A 84 -4.18 -1.19 19.88
N LYS A 85 -4.93 -0.31 20.53
CA LYS A 85 -6.38 -0.48 20.70
C LYS A 85 -6.97 -0.92 19.36
N PRO A 86 -7.81 -1.96 19.30
CA PRO A 86 -8.53 -2.34 18.10
C PRO A 86 -9.23 -1.11 17.50
N PHE A 87 -9.33 -1.09 16.18
CA PHE A 87 -10.02 -0.01 15.48
C PHE A 87 -11.49 0.04 15.93
N ASP A 88 -11.95 1.23 16.22
CA ASP A 88 -13.35 1.53 16.49
C ASP A 88 -13.77 2.77 15.69
N ILE A 89 -14.77 2.63 14.83
CA ILE A 89 -15.30 3.73 14.03
C ILE A 89 -15.93 4.83 14.91
N ALA A 90 -16.38 4.48 16.11
CA ALA A 90 -16.96 5.42 17.07
C ALA A 90 -15.93 6.45 17.61
N ASP A 91 -14.63 6.18 17.45
CA ASP A 91 -13.56 7.14 17.80
C ASP A 91 -13.46 8.31 16.79
N TYR A 92 -14.31 8.36 15.75
CA TYR A 92 -14.25 9.32 14.65
C TYR A 92 -15.57 10.04 14.43
N ASP A 93 -15.51 11.35 14.22
CA ASP A 93 -16.64 12.11 13.68
C ASP A 93 -16.69 11.92 12.16
N ILE A 94 -17.77 11.30 11.69
CA ILE A 94 -17.95 10.95 10.28
C ILE A 94 -18.79 12.00 9.56
N HIS A 95 -18.22 12.60 8.52
CA HIS A 95 -18.91 13.53 7.65
C HIS A 95 -19.09 12.91 6.25
N LYS A 96 -20.34 12.57 5.91
CA LYS A 96 -20.68 11.89 4.65
C LYS A 96 -20.78 12.90 3.50
N PHE A 97 -20.37 12.48 2.31
CA PHE A 97 -20.58 13.25 1.10
C PHE A 97 -22.06 13.21 0.70
N ASN A 98 -22.63 14.39 0.39
CA ASN A 98 -23.97 14.48 -0.13
C ASN A 98 -23.95 15.04 -1.56
N PRO A 99 -24.31 14.22 -2.60
CA PRO A 99 -24.35 14.66 -3.99
C PRO A 99 -25.28 15.83 -4.28
N GLN A 100 -26.29 16.05 -3.43
CA GLN A 100 -27.28 17.12 -3.60
C GLN A 100 -26.95 18.39 -2.81
N ASN A 101 -25.85 18.39 -2.02
CA ASN A 101 -25.48 19.51 -1.18
C ASN A 101 -24.09 20.04 -1.53
N ARG A 102 -24.05 21.22 -2.18
CA ARG A 102 -22.81 21.84 -2.64
C ARG A 102 -21.84 22.20 -1.50
N GLU A 103 -22.33 22.58 -0.35
CA GLU A 103 -21.47 22.90 0.81
C GLU A 103 -20.78 21.65 1.34
N THR A 104 -21.44 20.50 1.30
CA THR A 104 -20.81 19.23 1.60
C THR A 104 -19.71 18.90 0.59
N GLN A 105 -19.99 19.07 -0.71
CA GLN A 105 -19.05 18.80 -1.79
C GLN A 105 -17.77 19.64 -1.67
N LYS A 106 -17.88 20.92 -1.31
CA LYS A 106 -16.74 21.82 -1.11
C LYS A 106 -15.74 21.30 -0.08
N LYS A 107 -16.20 20.59 0.98
CA LYS A 107 -15.34 20.03 2.01
C LYS A 107 -14.43 18.91 1.49
N PHE A 108 -14.90 18.16 0.49
CA PHE A 108 -14.16 17.07 -0.13
C PHE A 108 -13.25 17.52 -1.26
N TYR A 109 -13.54 18.66 -1.88
CA TYR A 109 -12.82 19.16 -3.03
C TYR A 109 -11.29 19.19 -2.88
N PRO A 110 -10.69 19.65 -1.75
CA PRO A 110 -9.24 19.69 -1.60
C PRO A 110 -8.55 18.32 -1.67
N TYR A 111 -9.26 17.24 -1.34
CA TYR A 111 -8.74 15.87 -1.36
C TYR A 111 -8.77 15.27 -2.76
N PHE A 112 -9.81 15.56 -3.54
CA PHE A 112 -9.99 14.98 -4.86
C PHE A 112 -9.32 15.80 -5.97
N LYS A 113 -9.28 17.13 -5.85
CA LYS A 113 -8.66 18.02 -6.84
C LYS A 113 -7.21 17.65 -7.13
N SER A 114 -6.40 17.43 -6.10
CA SER A 114 -4.98 17.08 -6.24
C SER A 114 -4.75 15.73 -6.94
N ARG A 115 -5.80 14.91 -7.05
CA ARG A 115 -5.79 13.60 -7.70
C ARG A 115 -6.56 13.57 -9.02
N GLY A 116 -7.08 14.69 -9.46
CA GLY A 116 -7.85 14.78 -10.70
C GLY A 116 -9.15 13.99 -10.71
N ILE A 117 -9.67 13.59 -9.54
CA ILE A 117 -10.95 12.86 -9.46
C ILE A 117 -12.10 13.84 -9.59
N ASP A 118 -12.86 13.71 -10.67
CA ASP A 118 -13.98 14.57 -11.00
C ASP A 118 -15.21 14.36 -10.11
N LEU A 119 -16.14 15.29 -10.20
CA LEU A 119 -17.35 15.26 -9.39
C LEU A 119 -18.29 14.11 -9.77
N TYR A 120 -18.30 13.73 -11.04
CA TYR A 120 -19.10 12.60 -11.52
C TYR A 120 -18.66 11.28 -10.90
N THR A 121 -17.36 11.05 -10.85
CA THR A 121 -16.75 9.89 -10.18
C THR A 121 -17.01 9.93 -8.68
N GLN A 122 -16.90 11.10 -8.03
CA GLN A 122 -17.26 11.24 -6.62
C GLN A 122 -18.72 10.88 -6.38
N TYR A 123 -19.65 11.27 -7.28
CA TYR A 123 -21.05 10.86 -7.19
C TYR A 123 -21.24 9.35 -7.33
N ALA A 124 -20.52 8.71 -8.24
CA ALA A 124 -20.59 7.27 -8.42
C ALA A 124 -20.20 6.50 -7.13
N PHE A 125 -19.17 6.98 -6.44
CA PHE A 125 -18.62 6.33 -5.25
C PHE A 125 -19.00 6.98 -3.91
N HIS A 126 -19.92 7.96 -3.86
CA HIS A 126 -20.22 8.80 -2.69
C HIS A 126 -20.54 8.05 -1.40
N ARG A 127 -20.90 6.78 -1.47
CA ARG A 127 -21.23 5.94 -0.31
C ARG A 127 -20.02 5.19 0.24
N HIS A 128 -18.92 5.20 -0.50
CA HIS A 128 -17.75 4.40 -0.23
C HIS A 128 -16.57 5.24 0.30
N PHE A 129 -16.82 6.50 0.61
CA PHE A 129 -15.85 7.38 1.26
C PHE A 129 -16.57 8.44 2.12
N TYR A 130 -15.83 9.01 3.05
CA TYR A 130 -16.27 10.11 3.91
C TYR A 130 -15.06 10.88 4.45
N LEU A 131 -15.30 12.03 5.08
CA LEU A 131 -14.29 12.65 5.93
C LEU A 131 -14.43 12.08 7.34
N ALA A 132 -13.33 11.59 7.88
CA ALA A 132 -13.25 11.13 9.27
C ALA A 132 -12.34 12.05 10.06
N THR A 133 -12.87 12.60 11.15
CA THR A 133 -12.12 13.47 12.06
C THR A 133 -11.84 12.70 13.34
N LYS A 134 -10.56 12.59 13.68
CA LYS A 134 -10.11 12.02 14.95
C LYS A 134 -9.69 13.13 15.88
N HIS A 135 -10.22 13.11 17.11
CA HIS A 135 -9.80 13.98 18.20
C HIS A 135 -8.70 13.28 19.02
N ARG A 136 -7.68 14.03 19.38
CA ARG A 136 -6.61 13.57 20.24
C ARG A 136 -6.83 14.06 21.67
N GLU A 137 -6.22 13.37 22.62
CA GLU A 137 -6.27 13.74 24.04
C GLU A 137 -5.71 15.14 24.32
N ASP A 138 -4.78 15.61 23.48
CA ASP A 138 -4.20 16.96 23.54
C ASP A 138 -5.12 18.08 22.98
N GLY A 139 -6.36 17.74 22.60
CA GLY A 139 -7.34 18.65 22.01
C GLY A 139 -7.14 18.91 20.51
N ALA A 140 -6.08 18.41 19.89
CA ALA A 140 -5.89 18.53 18.46
C ALA A 140 -6.87 17.61 17.71
N ALA A 141 -7.39 18.08 16.57
CA ALA A 141 -8.22 17.28 15.68
C ALA A 141 -7.62 17.27 14.28
N TYR A 142 -7.70 16.14 13.61
CA TYR A 142 -7.30 16.03 12.21
C TYR A 142 -8.35 15.27 11.40
N THR A 143 -8.61 15.80 10.22
CA THR A 143 -9.61 15.27 9.29
C THR A 143 -8.92 14.71 8.05
N ASN A 144 -9.21 13.46 7.71
CA ASN A 144 -8.75 12.81 6.50
C ASN A 144 -9.93 12.39 5.62
N LEU A 145 -9.70 12.34 4.30
CA LEU A 145 -10.56 11.55 3.42
C LEU A 145 -10.31 10.08 3.73
N SER A 146 -11.38 9.36 4.03
CA SER A 146 -11.31 8.01 4.55
C SER A 146 -12.17 7.06 3.73
N PHE A 147 -11.59 5.93 3.40
CA PHE A 147 -12.19 4.85 2.65
C PHE A 147 -12.39 3.67 3.61
N PRO A 148 -13.65 3.30 3.96
CA PRO A 148 -13.93 2.27 4.95
C PRO A 148 -13.45 0.90 4.48
N LEU A 149 -12.74 0.21 5.35
CA LEU A 149 -12.31 -1.18 5.13
C LEU A 149 -13.32 -2.12 5.77
N THR A 150 -13.81 -3.08 4.98
CA THR A 150 -14.73 -4.12 5.42
C THR A 150 -14.16 -5.50 5.12
N LEU A 151 -14.71 -6.54 5.75
CA LEU A 151 -14.32 -7.92 5.45
C LEU A 151 -15.04 -8.43 4.20
N PRO A 152 -14.42 -9.33 3.41
CA PRO A 152 -15.07 -9.94 2.24
C PRO A 152 -16.37 -10.70 2.56
N LYS A 153 -16.58 -11.10 3.81
CA LYS A 153 -17.78 -11.82 4.26
C LYS A 153 -19.09 -11.02 4.14
N GLY A 154 -18.99 -9.70 3.94
CA GLY A 154 -20.18 -8.88 3.67
C GLY A 154 -21.09 -8.59 4.85
N ASP A 155 -20.59 -8.67 6.09
CA ASP A 155 -21.32 -8.26 7.31
C ASP A 155 -21.47 -6.74 7.44
N GLY A 156 -20.75 -5.98 6.60
CA GLY A 156 -20.79 -4.50 6.57
C GLY A 156 -20.06 -3.83 7.73
N GLU A 157 -19.46 -4.60 8.64
CA GLU A 157 -18.66 -4.04 9.74
C GLU A 157 -17.42 -3.34 9.19
N ILE A 158 -17.18 -2.11 9.67
CA ILE A 158 -16.01 -1.33 9.31
C ILE A 158 -14.86 -1.72 10.26
N VAL A 159 -13.88 -2.43 9.73
CA VAL A 159 -12.73 -2.95 10.47
C VAL A 159 -11.48 -2.07 10.33
N GLY A 160 -11.60 -0.93 9.71
CA GLY A 160 -10.51 0.02 9.51
C GLY A 160 -10.85 1.11 8.51
N LEU A 161 -9.89 2.02 8.31
CA LEU A 161 -9.95 3.08 7.32
C LEU A 161 -8.64 3.16 6.54
N GLU A 162 -8.72 3.24 5.22
CA GLU A 162 -7.65 3.77 4.40
C GLU A 162 -7.78 5.29 4.40
N GLU A 163 -6.72 6.02 4.77
CA GLU A 163 -6.79 7.47 4.99
C GLU A 163 -5.88 8.24 4.04
N ARG A 164 -6.36 9.39 3.60
CA ARG A 164 -5.66 10.35 2.76
C ARG A 164 -5.82 11.76 3.33
N GLY A 165 -4.70 12.39 3.67
CA GLY A 165 -4.67 13.79 4.09
C GLY A 165 -4.81 14.76 2.92
N ARG A 166 -5.00 16.03 3.24
CA ARG A 166 -4.91 17.10 2.23
C ARG A 166 -3.47 17.22 1.73
N ALA A 167 -3.32 17.59 0.47
CA ALA A 167 -2.01 18.00 -0.06
C ALA A 167 -1.48 19.18 0.79
N ARG A 168 -0.23 19.11 1.19
CA ARG A 168 0.40 20.19 1.96
C ARG A 168 0.78 21.33 1.04
N MET A 169 0.65 22.55 1.53
CA MET A 169 0.95 23.76 0.76
C MET A 169 2.45 23.90 0.42
N ASP A 170 3.31 23.26 1.19
CA ASP A 170 4.76 23.23 0.99
C ASP A 170 5.24 22.22 -0.06
N GLY A 171 4.32 21.50 -0.70
CA GLY A 171 4.63 20.47 -1.69
C GLY A 171 5.20 19.17 -1.12
N SER A 172 5.29 19.01 0.21
CA SER A 172 5.84 17.80 0.84
C SER A 172 4.92 16.57 0.77
N GLY A 173 3.90 16.61 -0.08
CA GLY A 173 2.93 15.52 -0.27
C GLY A 173 1.73 15.59 0.66
N SER A 174 1.04 14.49 0.82
CA SER A 174 -0.10 14.34 1.71
C SER A 174 0.06 13.09 2.59
N TYR A 175 -0.61 13.07 3.74
CA TYR A 175 -0.67 11.85 4.53
C TYR A 175 -1.34 10.73 3.74
N LYS A 176 -0.73 9.55 3.78
CA LYS A 176 -1.32 8.30 3.26
C LYS A 176 -1.06 7.17 4.26
N GLY A 177 -2.09 6.43 4.63
CA GLY A 177 -1.94 5.33 5.59
C GLY A 177 -3.26 4.64 5.88
N LYS A 178 -3.23 3.78 6.88
CA LYS A 178 -4.42 3.20 7.49
C LYS A 178 -4.59 3.76 8.90
N ALA A 179 -5.82 3.91 9.35
CA ALA A 179 -6.12 4.30 10.72
C ALA A 179 -5.53 3.28 11.71
N ALA A 180 -5.07 3.78 12.86
CA ALA A 180 -4.47 2.93 13.89
C ALA A 180 -5.48 1.86 14.35
N GLY A 181 -5.01 0.61 14.51
CA GLY A 181 -5.84 -0.52 14.90
C GLY A 181 -6.62 -1.19 13.77
N SER A 182 -6.61 -0.62 12.55
CA SER A 182 -7.27 -1.23 11.39
C SER A 182 -6.83 -2.68 11.17
N ASN A 183 -7.78 -3.56 10.83
CA ASN A 183 -7.48 -4.92 10.37
C ASN A 183 -6.86 -4.84 8.95
N SER A 184 -5.56 -4.63 8.90
CA SER A 184 -4.83 -4.52 7.63
C SER A 184 -4.62 -5.85 6.93
N SER A 185 -4.82 -6.98 7.62
CA SER A 185 -4.60 -8.32 7.08
C SER A 185 -5.78 -8.85 6.28
N GLU A 186 -7.01 -8.39 6.56
CA GLU A 186 -8.22 -8.89 5.93
C GLU A 186 -9.11 -7.77 5.38
N GLY A 187 -9.03 -6.58 5.98
CA GLY A 187 -9.85 -5.43 5.61
C GLY A 187 -9.53 -4.92 4.21
N LEU A 188 -10.58 -4.67 3.43
CA LEU A 188 -10.54 -4.17 2.06
C LEU A 188 -11.51 -3.00 1.90
N TRP A 189 -11.14 -1.99 1.14
CA TRP A 189 -12.14 -1.09 0.61
C TRP A 189 -12.87 -1.78 -0.55
N ILE A 190 -14.16 -1.97 -0.41
CA ILE A 190 -15.01 -2.65 -1.39
C ILE A 190 -16.09 -1.68 -1.84
N ALA A 191 -16.13 -1.37 -3.13
CA ALA A 191 -17.00 -0.35 -3.67
C ALA A 191 -17.62 -0.77 -5.00
N SER A 192 -18.85 -0.34 -5.23
CA SER A 192 -19.52 -0.46 -6.53
C SER A 192 -20.40 0.73 -6.80
N PRO A 193 -20.27 1.40 -7.97
CA PRO A 193 -21.14 2.52 -8.35
C PRO A 193 -22.63 2.14 -8.37
N ALA A 194 -22.99 0.93 -8.82
CA ALA A 194 -24.35 0.41 -8.87
C ALA A 194 -24.76 -0.37 -7.60
N ARG A 195 -23.93 -0.38 -6.55
CA ARG A 195 -24.17 -1.12 -5.29
C ARG A 195 -24.25 -2.65 -5.49
N THR A 196 -23.53 -3.17 -6.47
CA THR A 196 -23.38 -4.61 -6.63
C THR A 196 -22.68 -5.17 -5.39
N SER A 197 -23.25 -6.21 -4.79
CA SER A 197 -22.60 -6.87 -3.66
C SER A 197 -21.38 -7.66 -4.15
N LEU A 198 -20.38 -7.82 -3.29
CA LEU A 198 -19.18 -8.57 -3.64
C LEU A 198 -19.51 -10.00 -4.10
N THR A 199 -20.42 -10.66 -3.41
CA THR A 199 -20.82 -12.06 -3.69
C THR A 199 -21.60 -12.21 -5.01
N SER A 200 -22.22 -11.14 -5.52
CA SER A 200 -22.96 -11.16 -6.78
C SER A 200 -22.18 -10.54 -7.94
N ALA A 201 -20.96 -10.10 -7.70
CA ALA A 201 -20.12 -9.44 -8.70
C ALA A 201 -19.72 -10.42 -9.80
N LYS A 202 -19.88 -9.99 -11.07
CA LYS A 202 -19.34 -10.70 -12.23
C LYS A 202 -17.89 -10.31 -12.53
N HIS A 203 -17.55 -9.05 -12.27
CA HIS A 203 -16.23 -8.46 -12.51
C HIS A 203 -15.75 -7.74 -11.25
N ILE A 204 -14.54 -8.06 -10.82
CA ILE A 204 -13.88 -7.48 -9.65
C ILE A 204 -12.54 -6.92 -10.09
N TYR A 205 -12.31 -5.63 -9.83
CA TYR A 205 -11.10 -4.92 -10.19
C TYR A 205 -10.28 -4.61 -8.93
N TRP A 206 -8.99 -4.98 -8.94
CA TRP A 206 -8.09 -4.88 -7.80
C TRP A 206 -7.08 -3.75 -7.96
N PHE A 207 -6.89 -2.96 -6.91
CA PHE A 207 -5.99 -1.81 -6.88
C PHE A 207 -5.25 -1.73 -5.55
N GLU A 208 -4.14 -0.99 -5.54
CA GLU A 208 -3.39 -0.70 -4.32
C GLU A 208 -4.05 0.39 -3.48
N SER A 209 -4.75 1.34 -4.11
CA SER A 209 -5.47 2.39 -3.40
C SER A 209 -6.87 2.65 -3.95
N ALA A 210 -7.74 3.18 -3.10
CA ALA A 210 -9.08 3.59 -3.51
C ALA A 210 -9.06 4.72 -4.55
N TYR A 211 -8.04 5.58 -4.53
CA TYR A 211 -7.88 6.61 -5.57
C TYR A 211 -7.62 6.01 -6.94
N ASP A 212 -6.77 4.99 -7.04
CA ASP A 212 -6.45 4.34 -8.31
C ASP A 212 -7.69 3.66 -8.88
N ALA A 213 -8.48 3.02 -8.03
CA ALA A 213 -9.77 2.45 -8.41
C ALA A 213 -10.76 3.49 -8.95
N MET A 214 -10.87 4.64 -8.28
CA MET A 214 -11.73 5.74 -8.74
C MET A 214 -11.23 6.36 -10.04
N ALA A 215 -9.91 6.54 -10.18
CA ALA A 215 -9.28 7.04 -11.39
C ALA A 215 -9.51 6.09 -12.58
N TYR A 216 -9.35 4.80 -12.37
CA TYR A 216 -9.63 3.78 -13.37
C TYR A 216 -11.09 3.87 -13.85
N TYR A 217 -12.04 3.92 -12.93
CA TYR A 217 -13.45 4.09 -13.28
C TYR A 217 -13.68 5.36 -14.10
N GLN A 218 -13.12 6.49 -13.68
CA GLN A 218 -13.26 7.77 -14.36
C GLN A 218 -12.81 7.71 -15.82
N LEU A 219 -11.67 7.08 -16.07
CA LEU A 219 -11.08 7.00 -17.41
C LEU A 219 -11.85 6.06 -18.35
N HIS A 220 -12.37 4.96 -17.82
CA HIS A 220 -12.89 3.87 -18.66
C HIS A 220 -14.41 3.74 -18.67
N GLN A 221 -15.15 4.42 -17.77
CA GLN A 221 -16.59 4.23 -17.63
C GLN A 221 -17.40 4.69 -18.85
N ALA A 222 -16.86 5.56 -19.69
CA ALA A 222 -17.51 6.01 -20.91
C ALA A 222 -17.50 4.90 -21.98
N GLU A 223 -16.39 4.18 -22.09
CA GLU A 223 -16.19 3.11 -23.08
C GLU A 223 -16.70 1.76 -22.57
N ASN A 224 -16.54 1.48 -21.29
CA ASN A 224 -16.96 0.25 -20.65
C ASN A 224 -18.07 0.47 -19.61
N LYS A 225 -19.32 0.40 -20.06
CA LYS A 225 -20.50 0.61 -19.21
C LYS A 225 -20.70 -0.48 -18.14
N GLU A 226 -20.09 -1.66 -18.31
CA GLU A 226 -20.16 -2.73 -17.31
C GLU A 226 -19.40 -2.38 -16.03
N LEU A 227 -18.43 -1.45 -16.08
CA LEU A 227 -17.74 -0.93 -14.89
C LEU A 227 -18.70 -0.36 -13.86
N ARG A 228 -19.86 0.16 -14.29
CA ARG A 228 -20.87 0.65 -13.36
C ARG A 228 -21.39 -0.43 -12.43
N LYS A 229 -21.44 -1.68 -12.89
CA LYS A 229 -21.91 -2.85 -12.12
C LYS A 229 -20.77 -3.64 -11.51
N ALA A 230 -19.54 -3.33 -11.86
CA ALA A 230 -18.36 -3.98 -11.31
C ALA A 230 -18.17 -3.66 -9.83
N VAL A 231 -17.39 -4.49 -9.16
CA VAL A 231 -16.88 -4.22 -7.81
C VAL A 231 -15.40 -3.84 -7.93
N PHE A 232 -15.04 -2.77 -7.23
CA PHE A 232 -13.70 -2.23 -7.13
C PHE A 232 -13.17 -2.51 -5.73
N ILE A 233 -11.95 -3.02 -5.64
CA ILE A 233 -11.30 -3.37 -4.37
C ILE A 233 -9.98 -2.60 -4.26
N SER A 234 -9.77 -1.92 -3.13
CA SER A 234 -8.45 -1.44 -2.73
C SER A 234 -7.92 -2.25 -1.55
N THR A 235 -6.67 -2.67 -1.64
CA THR A 235 -5.95 -3.34 -0.55
C THR A 235 -5.38 -2.36 0.48
N GLY A 236 -5.41 -1.06 0.15
CA GLY A 236 -4.86 0.01 0.99
C GLY A 236 -3.35 -0.06 1.14
N GLY A 237 -2.64 -0.39 0.08
CA GLY A 237 -1.20 -0.65 -0.03
C GLY A 237 -0.91 -2.13 -0.31
N ALA A 238 0.24 -2.65 0.13
CA ALA A 238 0.65 -4.02 -0.11
C ALA A 238 -0.44 -5.04 0.32
N PRO A 239 -0.93 -5.89 -0.59
CA PRO A 239 -1.97 -6.87 -0.28
C PRO A 239 -1.45 -8.00 0.61
N SER A 240 -2.35 -8.57 1.38
CA SER A 240 -2.10 -9.80 2.13
C SER A 240 -2.70 -11.03 1.43
N GLN A 241 -2.17 -12.21 1.71
CA GLN A 241 -2.79 -13.45 1.24
C GLN A 241 -4.20 -13.67 1.82
N GLN A 242 -4.48 -13.16 3.01
CA GLN A 242 -5.79 -13.29 3.65
C GLN A 242 -6.84 -12.45 2.94
N GLN A 243 -6.48 -11.24 2.47
CA GLN A 243 -7.36 -10.41 1.63
C GLN A 243 -7.72 -11.15 0.33
N PHE A 244 -6.75 -11.76 -0.35
CA PHE A 244 -6.99 -12.54 -1.57
C PHE A 244 -7.84 -13.77 -1.29
N LYS A 245 -7.44 -14.62 -0.34
CA LYS A 245 -8.16 -15.85 0.02
C LYS A 245 -9.59 -15.58 0.45
N GLY A 246 -9.80 -14.55 1.29
CA GLY A 246 -11.12 -14.16 1.77
C GLY A 246 -12.06 -13.75 0.63
N THR A 247 -11.56 -12.98 -0.33
CA THR A 247 -12.35 -12.53 -1.48
C THR A 247 -12.63 -13.68 -2.45
N ILE A 248 -11.60 -14.42 -2.87
CA ILE A 248 -11.73 -15.56 -3.80
C ILE A 248 -12.78 -16.57 -3.29
N LYS A 249 -12.75 -16.83 -1.97
CA LYS A 249 -13.70 -17.76 -1.35
C LYS A 249 -15.16 -17.36 -1.52
N VAL A 250 -15.47 -16.07 -1.48
CA VAL A 250 -16.85 -15.55 -1.57
C VAL A 250 -17.26 -15.15 -2.98
N THR A 251 -16.33 -15.20 -3.95
CA THR A 251 -16.53 -14.81 -5.34
C THR A 251 -16.09 -15.87 -6.35
N PRO A 252 -16.49 -17.14 -6.20
CA PRO A 252 -15.94 -18.26 -6.98
C PRO A 252 -16.26 -18.18 -8.49
N HIS A 253 -17.21 -17.34 -8.89
CA HIS A 253 -17.65 -17.21 -10.29
C HIS A 253 -17.28 -15.85 -10.91
N ALA A 254 -16.64 -14.97 -10.16
CA ALA A 254 -16.25 -13.67 -10.65
C ALA A 254 -14.99 -13.73 -11.53
N SER A 255 -14.93 -12.86 -12.52
CA SER A 255 -13.68 -12.56 -13.22
C SER A 255 -12.91 -11.49 -12.41
N HIS A 256 -11.67 -11.79 -12.08
CA HIS A 256 -10.78 -10.88 -11.35
C HIS A 256 -9.85 -10.15 -12.33
N HIS A 257 -9.85 -8.84 -12.27
CA HIS A 257 -9.00 -7.94 -13.07
C HIS A 257 -7.96 -7.32 -12.14
N LEU A 258 -6.67 -7.63 -12.39
CA LEU A 258 -5.56 -7.19 -11.56
C LEU A 258 -5.01 -5.88 -12.13
N CYS A 259 -5.33 -4.77 -11.49
CA CYS A 259 -4.96 -3.42 -11.87
C CYS A 259 -4.01 -2.81 -10.81
N PHE A 260 -3.01 -3.58 -10.37
CA PHE A 260 -1.93 -3.10 -9.51
C PHE A 260 -0.97 -2.21 -10.29
N ASP A 261 -0.18 -1.40 -9.59
CA ASP A 261 0.80 -0.50 -10.19
C ASP A 261 1.78 -1.28 -11.10
N HIS A 262 2.22 -0.66 -12.20
CA HIS A 262 3.12 -1.30 -13.17
C HIS A 262 4.59 -1.31 -12.70
N ASP A 263 4.81 -1.21 -11.40
CA ASP A 263 6.11 -1.35 -10.79
C ASP A 263 6.37 -2.80 -10.36
N ARG A 264 7.59 -3.06 -9.89
CA ARG A 264 7.99 -4.40 -9.42
C ARG A 264 7.10 -4.93 -8.29
N ALA A 265 6.58 -4.06 -7.41
CA ALA A 265 5.73 -4.47 -6.31
C ALA A 265 4.36 -4.93 -6.82
N GLY A 266 3.72 -4.15 -7.69
CA GLY A 266 2.44 -4.52 -8.30
C GLY A 266 2.53 -5.78 -9.15
N GLN A 267 3.64 -5.99 -9.88
CA GLN A 267 3.91 -7.24 -10.60
C GLN A 267 3.96 -8.45 -9.65
N VAL A 268 4.64 -8.31 -8.52
CA VAL A 268 4.69 -9.38 -7.49
C VAL A 268 3.30 -9.61 -6.89
N TYR A 269 2.50 -8.56 -6.68
CA TYR A 269 1.14 -8.71 -6.16
C TYR A 269 0.24 -9.47 -7.13
N ALA A 270 0.35 -9.22 -8.43
CA ALA A 270 -0.37 -9.95 -9.45
C ALA A 270 -0.01 -11.45 -9.42
N ILE A 271 1.28 -11.78 -9.31
CA ILE A 271 1.74 -13.17 -9.17
C ILE A 271 1.21 -13.80 -7.87
N HIS A 272 1.26 -13.09 -6.76
CA HIS A 272 0.72 -13.57 -5.48
C HIS A 272 -0.79 -13.84 -5.56
N PHE A 273 -1.54 -12.99 -6.26
CA PHE A 273 -2.95 -13.24 -6.50
C PHE A 273 -3.16 -14.52 -7.29
N ALA A 274 -2.45 -14.69 -8.42
CA ALA A 274 -2.56 -15.88 -9.28
C ALA A 274 -2.24 -17.18 -8.52
N LEU A 275 -1.15 -17.19 -7.74
CA LEU A 275 -0.78 -18.32 -6.89
C LEU A 275 -1.84 -18.64 -5.84
N THR A 276 -2.39 -17.59 -5.21
CA THR A 276 -3.46 -17.75 -4.21
C THR A 276 -4.73 -18.29 -4.83
N HIS A 277 -5.10 -17.78 -6.03
CA HIS A 277 -6.27 -18.22 -6.78
C HIS A 277 -6.13 -19.67 -7.24
N ALA A 278 -4.91 -20.09 -7.62
CA ALA A 278 -4.59 -21.47 -7.94
C ALA A 278 -4.53 -22.41 -6.71
N GLY A 279 -4.74 -21.88 -5.50
CA GLY A 279 -4.74 -22.66 -4.27
C GLY A 279 -3.34 -23.04 -3.77
N TRP A 280 -2.28 -22.41 -4.25
CA TRP A 280 -0.92 -22.72 -3.80
C TRP A 280 -0.67 -22.30 -2.35
N ASN A 281 0.04 -23.17 -1.64
CA ASN A 281 0.73 -22.77 -0.42
C ASN A 281 2.16 -22.37 -0.79
N PHE A 282 2.48 -21.08 -0.75
CA PHE A 282 3.72 -20.58 -1.30
C PHE A 282 4.40 -19.55 -0.40
N SER A 283 5.69 -19.42 -0.61
CA SER A 283 6.51 -18.30 -0.13
C SER A 283 7.29 -17.68 -1.30
N THR A 284 7.60 -16.41 -1.20
CA THR A 284 8.35 -15.69 -2.22
C THR A 284 9.44 -14.83 -1.59
N CYS A 285 10.55 -14.67 -2.31
CA CYS A 285 11.58 -13.70 -1.98
C CYS A 285 12.23 -13.18 -3.27
N LEU A 286 12.89 -12.03 -3.20
CA LEU A 286 13.71 -11.53 -4.30
C LEU A 286 15.13 -12.07 -4.16
N SER A 287 15.69 -12.57 -5.27
CA SER A 287 17.10 -12.95 -5.37
C SER A 287 18.00 -11.72 -5.35
N GLN A 288 19.30 -11.92 -5.21
CA GLN A 288 20.29 -10.83 -5.31
C GLN A 288 20.30 -10.16 -6.70
N THR A 289 19.88 -10.90 -7.74
CA THR A 289 19.76 -10.41 -9.11
C THR A 289 18.42 -9.74 -9.40
N GLY A 290 17.54 -9.60 -8.37
CA GLY A 290 16.22 -8.99 -8.51
C GLY A 290 15.16 -9.89 -9.16
N ARG A 291 15.44 -11.18 -9.35
CA ARG A 291 14.46 -12.16 -9.82
C ARG A 291 13.55 -12.61 -8.68
N LEU A 292 12.29 -12.90 -8.98
CA LEU A 292 11.36 -13.43 -7.98
C LEU A 292 11.58 -14.95 -7.84
N ILE A 293 11.89 -15.36 -6.63
CA ILE A 293 11.95 -16.77 -6.24
C ILE A 293 10.58 -17.14 -5.69
N VAL A 294 9.94 -18.14 -6.29
CA VAL A 294 8.65 -18.70 -5.84
C VAL A 294 8.91 -20.12 -5.38
N GLN A 295 8.59 -20.39 -4.12
CA GLN A 295 8.65 -21.73 -3.53
C GLN A 295 7.22 -22.21 -3.25
N ASN A 296 6.80 -23.33 -3.85
CA ASN A 296 5.62 -24.03 -3.38
C ASN A 296 6.01 -24.83 -2.13
N ASN A 297 5.33 -24.59 -1.03
CA ASN A 297 5.63 -25.21 0.27
C ASN A 297 5.06 -26.64 0.38
N SER A 298 4.40 -27.17 -0.66
CA SER A 298 3.97 -28.57 -0.72
C SER A 298 5.13 -29.46 -1.14
N GLU A 299 5.20 -30.69 -0.59
CA GLU A 299 6.28 -31.62 -0.89
C GLU A 299 6.35 -31.98 -2.38
N GLY A 300 7.57 -32.06 -2.92
CA GLY A 300 7.83 -32.48 -4.31
C GLY A 300 7.73 -31.41 -5.37
N TYR A 301 7.41 -30.16 -5.02
CA TYR A 301 7.37 -29.08 -6.01
C TYR A 301 8.72 -28.36 -6.16
N PRO A 302 9.10 -28.01 -7.39
CA PRO A 302 10.33 -27.26 -7.65
C PRO A 302 10.23 -25.82 -7.14
N GLN A 303 11.41 -25.22 -6.91
CA GLN A 303 11.55 -23.79 -6.77
C GLN A 303 11.62 -23.15 -8.16
N TYR A 304 10.87 -22.07 -8.36
CA TYR A 304 10.88 -21.30 -9.59
C TYR A 304 11.65 -19.98 -9.40
N GLU A 305 12.44 -19.62 -10.38
CA GLU A 305 13.11 -18.33 -10.44
C GLU A 305 12.64 -17.54 -11.65
N ILE A 306 11.89 -16.46 -11.42
CA ILE A 306 11.13 -15.70 -12.41
C ILE A 306 11.77 -14.34 -12.64
N GLY A 307 12.06 -13.99 -13.90
CA GLY A 307 12.41 -12.64 -14.30
C GLY A 307 11.16 -11.78 -14.36
N LEU A 308 11.23 -10.58 -13.78
CA LEU A 308 10.13 -9.61 -13.78
C LEU A 308 10.26 -8.58 -14.92
N GLU A 309 11.37 -8.59 -15.67
CA GLU A 309 11.62 -7.66 -16.76
C GLU A 309 12.04 -8.43 -18.03
N PRO A 310 11.35 -8.24 -19.19
CA PRO A 310 10.05 -7.58 -19.30
C PRO A 310 8.94 -8.41 -18.63
N PHE A 311 8.01 -7.72 -17.96
CA PHE A 311 6.90 -8.40 -17.30
C PHE A 311 5.93 -8.96 -18.32
N ASN A 312 5.64 -10.26 -18.21
CA ASN A 312 4.62 -10.93 -19.01
C ASN A 312 3.86 -11.93 -18.13
N PHE A 313 2.68 -11.52 -17.71
CA PHE A 313 1.87 -12.27 -16.77
C PHE A 313 1.49 -13.67 -17.31
N GLU A 314 1.08 -13.78 -18.57
CA GLU A 314 0.69 -15.05 -19.21
C GLU A 314 1.87 -16.02 -19.26
N LYS A 315 3.06 -15.53 -19.64
CA LYS A 315 4.28 -16.36 -19.66
C LYS A 315 4.66 -16.83 -18.25
N ILE A 316 4.50 -15.96 -17.25
CA ILE A 316 4.83 -16.30 -15.85
C ILE A 316 3.85 -17.34 -15.32
N THR A 317 2.55 -17.18 -15.55
CA THR A 317 1.54 -18.14 -15.11
C THR A 317 1.70 -19.49 -15.83
N ALA A 318 2.11 -19.49 -17.08
CA ALA A 318 2.44 -20.71 -17.82
C ALA A 318 3.67 -21.44 -17.22
N ILE A 319 4.75 -20.71 -16.87
CA ILE A 319 5.93 -21.29 -16.20
C ILE A 319 5.55 -21.91 -14.86
N LEU A 320 4.64 -21.29 -14.13
CA LEU A 320 4.15 -21.78 -12.85
C LEU A 320 3.11 -22.90 -13.00
N GLY A 321 2.70 -23.26 -14.22
CA GLY A 321 1.67 -24.27 -14.47
C GLY A 321 0.27 -23.84 -14.05
N ILE A 322 0.03 -22.52 -13.97
CA ILE A 322 -1.26 -21.93 -13.65
C ILE A 322 -2.01 -21.68 -14.96
N ASN A 323 -3.06 -22.44 -15.23
CA ASN A 323 -3.84 -22.30 -16.47
C ASN A 323 -4.93 -21.23 -16.30
N ASP A 324 -4.88 -20.18 -17.11
CA ASP A 324 -5.85 -19.07 -17.13
C ASP A 324 -7.27 -19.52 -17.45
N ALA A 325 -7.43 -20.55 -18.30
CA ALA A 325 -8.73 -21.05 -18.74
C ALA A 325 -9.61 -21.59 -17.60
N LYS A 326 -9.04 -21.88 -16.42
CA LYS A 326 -9.79 -22.34 -15.24
C LYS A 326 -10.00 -21.23 -14.20
N GLN A 327 -9.40 -20.07 -14.37
CA GLN A 327 -9.20 -19.16 -13.25
C GLN A 327 -9.92 -17.82 -13.38
N ASN A 328 -10.54 -17.50 -14.52
CA ASN A 328 -11.19 -16.19 -14.74
C ASN A 328 -10.30 -15.00 -14.35
N LEU A 329 -8.97 -15.16 -14.53
CA LEU A 329 -7.99 -14.11 -14.25
C LEU A 329 -7.73 -13.31 -15.52
N LYS A 330 -7.77 -12.01 -15.39
CA LYS A 330 -7.33 -11.08 -16.44
C LYS A 330 -6.32 -10.12 -15.81
N ASN A 331 -5.12 -10.07 -16.38
CA ASN A 331 -4.23 -8.97 -16.10
C ASN A 331 -4.77 -7.77 -16.88
N GLY A 332 -5.13 -6.70 -16.18
CA GLY A 332 -5.56 -5.47 -16.84
C GLY A 332 -4.41 -4.95 -17.70
N GLU A 333 -4.63 -4.83 -19.01
CA GLU A 333 -3.72 -4.12 -19.92
C GLU A 333 -3.76 -2.64 -19.59
N HIS A 334 -3.05 -2.23 -18.56
CA HIS A 334 -2.98 -0.80 -18.22
C HIS A 334 -1.58 -0.46 -17.77
N ASP A 335 -0.75 -0.36 -18.78
CA ASP A 335 0.46 0.40 -18.75
C ASP A 335 0.10 1.86 -18.41
N ASP A 336 0.73 2.42 -17.40
CA ASP A 336 0.91 3.85 -17.13
C ASP A 336 -0.21 4.66 -16.46
N MET A 337 -1.30 4.11 -15.96
CA MET A 337 -2.42 4.98 -15.56
C MET A 337 -2.33 5.60 -14.17
N ALA A 338 -1.77 4.94 -13.20
CA ALA A 338 -1.59 5.53 -11.87
C ALA A 338 -0.50 6.60 -11.84
N VAL A 339 0.54 6.46 -12.68
CA VAL A 339 1.62 7.46 -12.83
C VAL A 339 1.17 8.62 -13.71
N SER A 340 0.40 8.36 -14.77
CA SER A 340 -0.10 9.38 -15.69
C SER A 340 -1.04 10.40 -15.04
N TYR A 341 -1.79 9.99 -14.02
CA TYR A 341 -2.76 10.88 -13.37
C TYR A 341 -2.13 12.01 -12.55
N THR A 342 -0.90 11.85 -12.09
CA THR A 342 -0.16 12.93 -11.42
C THR A 342 0.35 13.99 -12.39
N HIS A 343 0.35 13.73 -13.70
CA HIS A 343 0.86 14.62 -14.76
C HIS A 343 -0.21 15.18 -15.73
N LEU A 344 -1.46 14.68 -15.67
CA LEU A 344 -2.54 15.26 -16.44
C LEU A 344 -3.04 16.54 -15.75
N THR A 345 -2.48 17.67 -16.15
CA THR A 345 -3.11 18.97 -15.90
C THR A 345 -4.37 19.04 -16.77
N LEU A 346 -5.53 18.84 -16.16
CA LEU A 346 -6.81 19.13 -16.82
C LEU A 346 -6.83 20.60 -17.23
N PRO A 347 -7.34 20.95 -18.42
CA PRO A 347 -7.57 22.34 -18.79
C PRO A 347 -8.50 22.98 -17.74
N THR A 348 -8.08 24.13 -17.24
CA THR A 348 -8.75 24.88 -16.17
C THR A 348 -10.06 25.57 -16.59
N SER A 349 -10.63 25.25 -17.77
CA SER A 349 -11.74 26.00 -18.36
C SER A 349 -13.15 25.61 -17.90
N ASP A 350 -13.36 24.53 -17.13
CA ASP A 350 -14.72 24.06 -16.81
C ASP A 350 -15.09 24.09 -15.31
N LEU A 351 -14.42 24.96 -14.53
CA LEU A 351 -14.75 25.14 -13.11
C LEU A 351 -15.10 26.61 -12.83
N VAL A 352 -16.28 27.06 -13.33
CA VAL A 352 -16.97 28.25 -12.85
C VAL A 352 -18.28 27.83 -12.16
#